data_0cc60ee27bf4c311ebac5b701c078cd5
#
_entry.id   0cc60ee27bf4c311ebac5b701c078cd5
#
_cell.length_a   1.000
_cell.length_b   1.000
_cell.length_c   1.000
_cell.angle_alpha   90.00
_cell.angle_beta   90.00
_cell.angle_gamma   90.00
#
_symmetry.space_group_name_H-M   'P 1'
#
loop_
_entity.id
_entity.type
_entity.pdbx_description
1 polymer ?
#
loop_
_entity_poly.entity_id
_entity_poly.type
_entity_poly.pdbx_seq_one_letter_code
_entity_poly.pdbx_strand_id
1 'polypeptide(L)'
;LFLENNIQIMVGGSGLYVDAVLKGFDDFPDIDENIRLKLNSDFEQFGIVYMQQKLKELDSSYYNELKTKNPQTLQNPQRMKRFVEVCIGSGKPYSSFLNQKKNKRNFTPIIIGLEAEREIMYDRINQRVDMMMKEGLLEEAKKLYPNKSLNALQTVGYRELFDYFDGKITLDFATDEIKKNTRRFAKRQLTWFKRTVNVIWVDYKTDLNKIINH
;
A
#
# COMPACT_ATOMS: atom_id res chain seq x y z
N LEU A 1 12.67 13.53 17.11
CA LEU A 1 11.95 12.65 18.05
C LEU A 1 12.90 12.04 19.07
N PHE A 2 13.96 11.31 18.67
CA PHE A 2 14.92 10.71 19.62
C PHE A 2 15.80 11.70 20.36
N LEU A 3 15.82 12.98 19.99
CA LEU A 3 16.45 14.05 20.77
C LEU A 3 15.62 14.42 22.02
N GLU A 4 14.35 14.10 22.02
CA GLU A 4 13.41 14.42 23.10
C GLU A 4 13.16 13.22 24.02
N ASN A 5 13.00 12.03 23.41
CA ASN A 5 12.71 10.79 24.15
C ASN A 5 13.46 9.61 23.54
N ASN A 6 14.07 8.80 24.40
CA ASN A 6 14.77 7.58 23.98
C ASN A 6 13.85 6.47 23.46
N ILE A 7 12.55 6.55 23.77
CA ILE A 7 11.54 5.58 23.34
C ILE A 7 10.54 6.31 22.46
N GLN A 8 10.26 5.75 21.29
CA GLN A 8 9.28 6.26 20.33
C GLN A 8 8.30 5.14 19.97
N ILE A 9 7.01 5.47 19.94
CA ILE A 9 5.97 4.51 19.58
C ILE A 9 5.41 4.86 18.21
N MET A 10 5.46 3.89 17.28
CA MET A 10 4.84 4.00 15.98
C MET A 10 3.67 3.02 15.87
N VAL A 11 2.48 3.52 15.57
CA VAL A 11 1.26 2.72 15.43
C VAL A 11 0.75 2.82 14.00
N GLY A 12 0.40 1.69 13.41
CA GLY A 12 -0.18 1.68 12.07
C GLY A 12 -0.21 0.30 11.42
N GLY A 13 -0.84 0.23 10.25
CA GLY A 13 -1.00 -0.99 9.48
C GLY A 13 -0.47 -0.90 8.03
N SER A 14 0.17 0.19 7.65
CA SER A 14 0.75 0.38 6.31
C SER A 14 2.14 -0.25 6.23
N GLY A 15 2.19 -1.53 5.82
CA GLY A 15 3.42 -2.33 5.82
C GLY A 15 4.59 -1.66 5.10
N LEU A 16 4.35 -0.98 3.97
CA LEU A 16 5.40 -0.27 3.24
C LEU A 16 6.04 0.85 4.09
N TYR A 17 5.24 1.65 4.80
CA TYR A 17 5.76 2.70 5.67
C TYR A 17 6.49 2.14 6.89
N VAL A 18 5.97 1.05 7.46
CA VAL A 18 6.66 0.35 8.55
C VAL A 18 8.02 -0.17 8.07
N ASP A 19 8.08 -0.82 6.92
CA ASP A 19 9.35 -1.29 6.34
C ASP A 19 10.29 -0.12 6.03
N ALA A 20 9.78 1.04 5.58
CA ALA A 20 10.59 2.24 5.34
C ALA A 20 11.27 2.74 6.61
N VAL A 21 10.55 2.77 7.72
CA VAL A 21 11.13 3.17 9.02
C VAL A 21 12.13 2.13 9.51
N LEU A 22 11.79 0.85 9.43
CA LEU A 22 12.63 -0.23 9.96
C LEU A 22 13.89 -0.49 9.12
N LYS A 23 13.75 -0.49 7.79
CA LYS A 23 14.79 -0.95 6.85
C LYS A 23 15.34 0.17 5.96
N GLY A 24 14.57 1.24 5.76
CA GLY A 24 14.82 2.27 4.74
C GLY A 24 14.17 1.91 3.40
N PHE A 25 14.20 2.87 2.51
CA PHE A 25 13.92 2.66 1.10
C PHE A 25 15.21 2.61 0.30
N ASP A 26 15.15 1.98 -0.87
CA ASP A 26 16.18 2.15 -1.88
C ASP A 26 16.15 3.60 -2.40
N ASP A 27 17.31 4.16 -2.64
CA ASP A 27 17.46 5.54 -3.14
C ASP A 27 17.28 5.56 -4.66
N PHE A 28 16.19 6.15 -5.09
CA PHE A 28 15.93 6.40 -6.50
C PHE A 28 16.18 7.86 -6.83
N PRO A 29 16.70 8.16 -8.02
CA PRO A 29 16.91 9.55 -8.44
C PRO A 29 15.57 10.28 -8.64
N ASP A 30 15.61 11.59 -8.52
CA ASP A 30 14.52 12.44 -8.94
C ASP A 30 14.38 12.37 -10.46
N ILE A 31 13.18 12.15 -10.93
CA ILE A 31 12.86 11.97 -12.35
C ILE A 31 12.00 13.14 -12.81
N ASP A 32 12.36 13.68 -13.98
CA ASP A 32 11.59 14.74 -14.62
C ASP A 32 10.12 14.33 -14.80
N GLU A 33 9.21 15.19 -14.34
CA GLU A 33 7.76 14.96 -14.39
C GLU A 33 7.24 14.76 -15.83
N ASN A 34 7.89 15.37 -16.81
CA ASN A 34 7.54 15.20 -18.22
C ASN A 34 7.66 13.74 -18.68
N ILE A 35 8.62 12.98 -18.15
CA ILE A 35 8.77 11.55 -18.43
C ILE A 35 7.54 10.79 -17.94
N ARG A 36 7.06 11.11 -16.72
CA ARG A 36 5.86 10.51 -16.15
C ARG A 36 4.61 10.84 -16.95
N LEU A 37 4.46 12.11 -17.37
CA LEU A 37 3.33 12.55 -18.20
C LEU A 37 3.31 11.79 -19.52
N LYS A 38 4.47 11.69 -20.19
CA LYS A 38 4.59 10.93 -21.44
C LYS A 38 4.25 9.46 -21.23
N LEU A 39 4.77 8.81 -20.18
CA LEU A 39 4.48 7.40 -19.92
C LEU A 39 3.00 7.15 -19.57
N ASN A 40 2.32 8.12 -18.97
CA ASN A 40 0.87 8.02 -18.75
C ASN A 40 0.13 8.03 -20.10
N SER A 41 0.45 8.96 -21.00
CA SER A 41 -0.12 9.03 -22.34
C SER A 41 0.19 7.75 -23.16
N ASP A 42 1.45 7.30 -23.14
CA ASP A 42 1.86 6.06 -23.83
C ASP A 42 1.09 4.84 -23.28
N PHE A 43 0.87 4.80 -21.96
CA PHE A 43 0.09 3.72 -21.35
C PHE A 43 -1.38 3.75 -21.76
N GLU A 44 -2.00 4.93 -21.83
CA GLU A 44 -3.38 5.09 -22.31
C GLU A 44 -3.53 4.63 -23.76
N GLN A 45 -2.53 4.89 -24.59
CA GLN A 45 -2.56 4.56 -26.02
C GLN A 45 -2.21 3.09 -26.28
N PHE A 46 -1.21 2.53 -25.63
CA PHE A 46 -0.60 1.23 -25.96
C PHE A 46 -0.78 0.16 -24.89
N GLY A 47 -1.24 0.53 -23.71
CA GLY A 47 -1.55 -0.39 -22.62
C GLY A 47 -0.35 -1.02 -21.93
N ILE A 48 -0.65 -2.08 -21.16
CA ILE A 48 0.35 -2.73 -20.28
C ILE A 48 1.44 -3.47 -21.06
N VAL A 49 1.11 -4.04 -22.21
CA VAL A 49 2.06 -4.84 -23.02
C VAL A 49 3.22 -3.98 -23.50
N TYR A 50 2.95 -2.74 -23.90
CA TYR A 50 3.97 -1.78 -24.28
C TYR A 50 4.92 -1.48 -23.12
N MET A 51 4.40 -1.26 -21.91
CA MET A 51 5.23 -1.02 -20.74
C MET A 51 6.10 -2.23 -20.38
N GLN A 52 5.56 -3.45 -20.53
CA GLN A 52 6.31 -4.69 -20.32
C GLN A 52 7.46 -4.81 -21.33
N GLN A 53 7.21 -4.49 -22.58
CA GLN A 53 8.24 -4.51 -23.63
C GLN A 53 9.32 -3.46 -23.33
N LYS A 54 8.93 -2.24 -22.96
CA LYS A 54 9.88 -1.18 -22.55
C LYS A 54 10.74 -1.60 -21.36
N LEU A 55 10.16 -2.19 -20.33
CA LEU A 55 10.95 -2.71 -19.22
C LEU A 55 11.92 -3.80 -19.67
N LYS A 56 11.48 -4.71 -20.54
CA LYS A 56 12.33 -5.78 -21.09
C LYS A 56 13.52 -5.23 -21.89
N GLU A 57 13.34 -4.14 -22.64
CA GLU A 57 14.39 -3.45 -23.38
C GLU A 57 15.39 -2.74 -22.45
N LEU A 58 14.88 -2.06 -21.41
CA LEU A 58 15.67 -1.20 -20.52
C LEU A 58 16.31 -1.95 -19.35
N ASP A 59 15.66 -3.03 -18.87
CA ASP A 59 16.14 -3.88 -17.77
C ASP A 59 15.67 -5.32 -17.97
N SER A 60 16.27 -6.03 -18.92
CA SER A 60 15.94 -7.42 -19.26
C SER A 60 16.08 -8.36 -18.06
N SER A 61 17.10 -8.14 -17.22
CA SER A 61 17.35 -8.96 -16.04
C SER A 61 16.20 -8.87 -15.05
N TYR A 62 15.77 -7.68 -14.71
CA TYR A 62 14.66 -7.45 -13.79
C TYR A 62 13.31 -7.93 -14.34
N TYR A 63 13.09 -7.69 -15.64
CA TYR A 63 11.89 -8.21 -16.29
C TYR A 63 11.79 -9.75 -16.17
N ASN A 64 12.88 -10.46 -16.44
CA ASN A 64 12.92 -11.93 -16.35
C ASN A 64 12.78 -12.42 -14.90
N GLU A 65 13.39 -11.71 -13.95
CA GLU A 65 13.20 -12.01 -12.53
C GLU A 65 11.73 -11.89 -12.11
N LEU A 66 11.07 -10.78 -12.48
CA LEU A 66 9.65 -10.57 -12.20
C LEU A 66 8.77 -11.65 -12.85
N LYS A 67 9.06 -11.99 -14.11
CA LYS A 67 8.32 -13.03 -14.83
C LYS A 67 8.37 -14.38 -14.13
N THR A 68 9.49 -14.71 -13.51
CA THR A 68 9.69 -15.99 -12.83
C THR A 68 9.16 -15.97 -11.39
N LYS A 69 9.50 -14.92 -10.62
CA LYS A 69 9.21 -14.88 -9.18
C LYS A 69 7.88 -14.23 -8.83
N ASN A 70 7.44 -13.25 -9.64
CA ASN A 70 6.25 -12.45 -9.34
C ASN A 70 5.55 -11.90 -10.59
N PRO A 71 5.01 -12.77 -11.45
CA PRO A 71 4.43 -12.38 -12.74
C PRO A 71 3.27 -11.39 -12.60
N GLN A 72 2.57 -11.39 -11.47
CA GLN A 72 1.47 -10.45 -11.21
C GLN A 72 1.95 -8.99 -11.15
N THR A 73 3.22 -8.76 -10.80
CA THR A 73 3.81 -7.41 -10.81
C THR A 73 3.84 -6.82 -12.22
N LEU A 74 4.08 -7.65 -13.24
CA LEU A 74 4.07 -7.22 -14.63
C LEU A 74 2.67 -6.76 -15.12
N GLN A 75 1.61 -7.15 -14.42
CA GLN A 75 0.23 -6.75 -14.73
C GLN A 75 -0.20 -5.50 -13.95
N ASN A 76 0.68 -4.93 -13.13
CA ASN A 76 0.35 -3.74 -12.35
C ASN A 76 0.81 -2.46 -13.08
N PRO A 77 -0.12 -1.62 -13.61
CA PRO A 77 0.23 -0.45 -14.41
C PRO A 77 1.11 0.56 -13.67
N GLN A 78 0.82 0.81 -12.40
CA GLN A 78 1.56 1.79 -11.59
C GLN A 78 3.02 1.35 -11.39
N ARG A 79 3.23 0.06 -11.10
CA ARG A 79 4.58 -0.47 -10.94
C ARG A 79 5.34 -0.47 -12.26
N MET A 80 4.70 -0.91 -13.33
CA MET A 80 5.32 -0.94 -14.66
C MET A 80 5.73 0.46 -15.12
N LYS A 81 4.84 1.44 -14.98
CA LYS A 81 5.17 2.84 -15.29
C LYS A 81 6.35 3.34 -14.46
N ARG A 82 6.37 3.04 -13.13
CA ARG A 82 7.48 3.46 -12.26
C ARG A 82 8.81 2.81 -12.64
N PHE A 83 8.83 1.53 -13.00
CA PHE A 83 10.05 0.86 -13.41
C PHE A 83 10.64 1.49 -14.69
N VAL A 84 9.78 1.69 -15.70
CA VAL A 84 10.19 2.31 -16.98
C VAL A 84 10.59 3.77 -16.77
N GLU A 85 9.85 4.53 -15.96
CA GLU A 85 10.14 5.92 -15.58
C GLU A 85 11.56 6.06 -15.01
N VAL A 86 11.92 5.22 -14.04
CA VAL A 86 13.24 5.23 -13.42
C VAL A 86 14.32 4.88 -14.45
N CYS A 87 14.09 3.85 -15.27
CA CYS A 87 15.06 3.48 -16.30
C CYS A 87 15.33 4.63 -17.29
N ILE A 88 14.27 5.26 -17.81
CA ILE A 88 14.39 6.34 -18.79
C ILE A 88 15.02 7.57 -18.14
N GLY A 89 14.54 7.98 -16.98
CA GLY A 89 15.00 9.22 -16.35
C GLY A 89 16.41 9.16 -15.78
N SER A 90 16.86 7.99 -15.34
CA SER A 90 18.21 7.80 -14.83
C SER A 90 19.24 7.35 -15.87
N GLY A 91 18.77 6.81 -17.00
CA GLY A 91 19.63 6.12 -17.98
C GLY A 91 20.24 4.82 -17.47
N LYS A 92 19.74 4.26 -16.35
CA LYS A 92 20.23 3.02 -15.71
C LYS A 92 19.11 2.01 -15.52
N PRO A 93 19.41 0.71 -15.49
CA PRO A 93 18.43 -0.32 -15.15
C PRO A 93 17.78 -0.06 -13.77
N TYR A 94 16.47 -0.31 -13.64
CA TYR A 94 15.77 -0.19 -12.37
C TYR A 94 16.38 -1.07 -11.28
N SER A 95 16.79 -2.28 -11.64
CA SER A 95 17.44 -3.25 -10.74
C SER A 95 18.72 -2.73 -10.11
N SER A 96 19.43 -1.80 -10.76
CA SER A 96 20.66 -1.21 -10.23
C SER A 96 20.45 -0.37 -8.97
N PHE A 97 19.22 0.07 -8.71
CA PHE A 97 18.87 0.86 -7.52
C PHE A 97 18.36 -0.03 -6.38
N LEU A 98 18.04 -1.30 -6.65
CA LEU A 98 17.48 -2.21 -5.65
C LEU A 98 18.57 -2.77 -4.72
N ASN A 99 18.18 -2.97 -3.46
CA ASN A 99 19.03 -3.60 -2.43
C ASN A 99 20.38 -2.88 -2.24
N GLN A 100 20.44 -1.58 -2.54
CA GLN A 100 21.55 -0.74 -2.18
C GLN A 100 21.72 -0.72 -0.65
N LYS A 101 22.83 -0.23 -0.14
CA LYS A 101 23.23 -0.32 1.28
C LYS A 101 22.05 -0.14 2.22
N LYS A 102 21.74 -1.16 3.02
CA LYS A 102 20.79 -1.05 4.11
C LYS A 102 21.27 0.03 5.08
N ASN A 103 20.56 1.13 5.15
CA ASN A 103 20.87 2.20 6.10
C ASN A 103 20.79 1.64 7.51
N LYS A 104 21.91 1.59 8.22
CA LYS A 104 21.96 1.15 9.60
C LYS A 104 21.15 2.13 10.44
N ARG A 105 20.10 1.62 11.11
CA ARG A 105 19.26 2.43 11.99
C ARG A 105 20.00 2.71 13.30
N ASN A 106 19.76 3.90 13.85
CA ASN A 106 20.31 4.31 15.16
C ASN A 106 19.37 3.93 16.34
N PHE A 107 18.44 3.01 16.12
CA PHE A 107 17.50 2.50 17.12
C PHE A 107 17.29 1.00 16.95
N THR A 108 16.85 0.36 18.04
CA THR A 108 16.45 -1.05 18.04
C THR A 108 14.92 -1.13 18.04
N PRO A 109 14.29 -1.72 17.01
CA PRO A 109 12.85 -1.86 16.97
C PRO A 109 12.36 -3.05 17.81
N ILE A 110 11.30 -2.84 18.59
CA ILE A 110 10.47 -3.90 19.17
C ILE A 110 9.17 -3.90 18.37
N ILE A 111 8.88 -5.01 17.68
CA ILE A 111 7.74 -5.11 16.78
C ILE A 111 6.66 -5.97 17.42
N ILE A 112 5.53 -5.36 17.73
CA ILE A 112 4.37 -6.04 18.33
C ILE A 112 3.26 -6.08 17.26
N GLY A 113 2.81 -7.28 16.93
CA GLY A 113 1.68 -7.53 16.03
C GLY A 113 0.44 -7.93 16.84
N LEU A 114 -0.67 -7.25 16.61
CA LEU A 114 -1.95 -7.66 17.17
C LEU A 114 -2.63 -8.66 16.22
N GLU A 115 -3.09 -9.77 16.78
CA GLU A 115 -3.88 -10.74 16.02
C GLU A 115 -5.22 -11.02 16.71
N ALA A 116 -6.16 -11.49 15.93
CA ALA A 116 -7.47 -11.94 16.36
C ALA A 116 -7.93 -13.07 15.46
N GLU A 117 -8.84 -13.89 15.93
CA GLU A 117 -9.55 -14.85 15.10
C GLU A 117 -10.21 -14.13 13.91
N ARG A 118 -10.21 -14.80 12.77
CA ARG A 118 -10.67 -14.23 11.50
C ARG A 118 -12.10 -13.73 11.57
N GLU A 119 -12.97 -14.48 12.22
CA GLU A 119 -14.39 -14.17 12.36
C GLU A 119 -14.59 -12.91 13.19
N ILE A 120 -13.89 -12.81 14.32
CA ILE A 120 -13.92 -11.65 15.21
C ILE A 120 -13.43 -10.40 14.45
N MET A 121 -12.32 -10.52 13.73
CA MET A 121 -11.78 -9.41 12.94
C MET A 121 -12.76 -8.95 11.87
N TYR A 122 -13.43 -9.89 11.18
CA TYR A 122 -14.39 -9.56 10.13
C TYR A 122 -15.66 -8.91 10.69
N ASP A 123 -16.14 -9.39 11.81
CA ASP A 123 -17.29 -8.79 12.49
C ASP A 123 -16.99 -7.35 12.93
N ARG A 124 -15.85 -7.12 13.57
CA ARG A 124 -15.41 -5.77 13.95
C ARG A 124 -15.27 -4.83 12.75
N ILE A 125 -14.75 -5.31 11.63
CA ILE A 125 -14.67 -4.54 10.39
C ILE A 125 -16.06 -4.15 9.90
N ASN A 126 -17.01 -5.09 9.88
CA ASN A 126 -18.36 -4.83 9.43
C ASN A 126 -19.05 -3.80 10.32
N GLN A 127 -19.01 -3.99 11.64
CA GLN A 127 -19.57 -3.06 12.63
C GLN A 127 -18.95 -1.65 12.50
N ARG A 128 -17.64 -1.56 12.29
CA ARG A 128 -16.97 -0.29 12.08
C ARG A 128 -17.48 0.44 10.83
N VAL A 129 -17.68 -0.27 9.72
CA VAL A 129 -18.22 0.34 8.49
C VAL A 129 -19.64 0.84 8.73
N ASP A 130 -20.49 0.06 9.41
CA ASP A 130 -21.85 0.48 9.73
C ASP A 130 -21.86 1.73 10.63
N MET A 131 -20.94 1.80 11.58
CA MET A 131 -20.77 2.96 12.44
C MET A 131 -20.29 4.19 11.64
N MET A 132 -19.29 4.05 10.78
CA MET A 132 -18.80 5.12 9.92
C MET A 132 -19.93 5.69 9.02
N MET A 133 -20.78 4.83 8.47
CA MET A 133 -21.93 5.28 7.68
C MET A 133 -22.91 6.10 8.54
N LYS A 134 -23.17 5.66 9.76
CA LYS A 134 -24.04 6.40 10.72
C LYS A 134 -23.43 7.73 11.17
N GLU A 135 -22.11 7.81 11.25
CA GLU A 135 -21.36 9.00 11.67
C GLU A 135 -21.09 10.00 10.54
N GLY A 136 -21.57 9.72 9.33
CA GLY A 136 -21.54 10.70 8.23
C GLY A 136 -20.49 10.45 7.16
N LEU A 137 -20.00 9.23 7.00
CA LEU A 137 -19.05 8.87 5.92
C LEU A 137 -19.63 9.22 4.53
N LEU A 138 -20.94 9.09 4.33
CA LEU A 138 -21.59 9.42 3.07
C LEU A 138 -21.48 10.91 2.74
N GLU A 139 -21.75 11.77 3.71
CA GLU A 139 -21.69 13.23 3.59
C GLU A 139 -20.25 13.70 3.40
N GLU A 140 -19.31 13.07 4.11
CA GLU A 140 -17.88 13.34 3.94
C GLU A 140 -17.43 13.00 2.51
N ALA A 141 -17.75 11.81 2.04
CA ALA A 141 -17.44 11.37 0.68
C ALA A 141 -18.07 12.28 -0.38
N LYS A 142 -19.31 12.75 -0.15
CA LYS A 142 -19.99 13.67 -1.06
C LYS A 142 -19.27 15.01 -1.19
N LYS A 143 -18.73 15.54 -0.09
CA LYS A 143 -17.93 16.78 -0.11
C LYS A 143 -16.62 16.59 -0.88
N LEU A 144 -16.04 15.41 -0.83
CA LEU A 144 -14.78 15.09 -1.50
C LEU A 144 -14.96 14.67 -2.97
N TYR A 145 -16.18 14.33 -3.38
CA TYR A 145 -16.50 13.82 -4.71
C TYR A 145 -16.02 14.69 -5.88
N PRO A 146 -16.05 16.03 -5.84
CA PRO A 146 -15.49 16.86 -6.92
C PRO A 146 -14.00 16.58 -7.18
N ASN A 147 -13.29 16.09 -6.19
CA ASN A 147 -11.87 15.78 -6.24
C ASN A 147 -11.58 14.28 -6.38
N LYS A 148 -12.55 13.47 -6.81
CA LYS A 148 -12.49 12.01 -6.85
C LYS A 148 -11.30 11.44 -7.64
N SER A 149 -10.74 12.21 -8.58
CA SER A 149 -9.56 11.79 -9.37
C SER A 149 -8.24 11.82 -8.58
N LEU A 150 -8.19 12.50 -7.44
CA LEU A 150 -6.98 12.56 -6.62
C LEU A 150 -6.62 11.17 -6.08
N ASN A 151 -5.33 10.81 -6.20
CA ASN A 151 -4.83 9.50 -5.77
C ASN A 151 -5.12 9.21 -4.29
N ALA A 152 -5.07 10.23 -3.43
CA ALA A 152 -5.37 10.09 -2.00
C ALA A 152 -6.81 9.65 -1.71
N LEU A 153 -7.75 9.94 -2.62
CA LEU A 153 -9.16 9.58 -2.50
C LEU A 153 -9.48 8.23 -3.17
N GLN A 154 -8.52 7.61 -3.86
CA GLN A 154 -8.66 6.28 -4.46
C GLN A 154 -8.44 5.17 -3.42
N THR A 155 -9.11 5.27 -2.30
CA THR A 155 -9.03 4.33 -1.18
C THR A 155 -10.38 3.65 -0.91
N VAL A 156 -10.34 2.56 -0.15
CA VAL A 156 -11.56 1.86 0.28
C VAL A 156 -12.42 2.78 1.15
N GLY A 157 -13.68 2.80 0.86
CA GLY A 157 -14.68 3.71 1.43
C GLY A 157 -15.07 4.79 0.43
N TYR A 158 -14.15 5.66 0.04
CA TYR A 158 -14.47 6.72 -0.91
C TYR A 158 -14.75 6.20 -2.31
N ARG A 159 -13.93 5.27 -2.82
CA ARG A 159 -14.08 4.75 -4.17
C ARG A 159 -15.45 4.11 -4.40
N GLU A 160 -15.91 3.30 -3.47
CA GLU A 160 -17.21 2.63 -3.54
C GLU A 160 -18.36 3.64 -3.46
N LEU A 161 -18.24 4.68 -2.61
CA LEU A 161 -19.22 5.76 -2.53
C LEU A 161 -19.20 6.68 -3.77
N PHE A 162 -18.04 6.87 -4.39
CA PHE A 162 -17.97 7.58 -5.67
C PHE A 162 -18.67 6.81 -6.79
N ASP A 163 -18.55 5.49 -6.83
CA ASP A 163 -19.30 4.68 -7.78
C ASP A 163 -20.83 4.76 -7.53
N TYR A 164 -21.25 4.88 -6.28
CA TYR A 164 -22.66 5.18 -5.94
C TYR A 164 -23.07 6.57 -6.44
N PHE A 165 -22.26 7.62 -6.21
CA PHE A 165 -22.57 8.97 -6.72
C PHE A 165 -22.55 9.05 -8.25
N ASP A 166 -21.77 8.24 -8.91
CA ASP A 166 -21.79 8.10 -10.38
C ASP A 166 -23.04 7.33 -10.88
N GLY A 167 -23.90 6.83 -9.99
CA GLY A 167 -25.09 6.04 -10.37
C GLY A 167 -24.81 4.63 -10.85
N LYS A 168 -23.58 4.11 -10.66
CA LYS A 168 -23.18 2.78 -11.11
C LYS A 168 -23.69 1.65 -10.21
N ILE A 169 -23.84 1.93 -8.91
CA ILE A 169 -24.25 0.96 -7.89
C ILE A 169 -25.20 1.59 -6.88
N THR A 170 -25.93 0.79 -6.13
CA THR A 170 -26.77 1.24 -5.02
C THR A 170 -25.95 1.54 -3.76
N LEU A 171 -26.48 2.31 -2.81
CA LEU A 171 -25.80 2.63 -1.56
C LEU A 171 -25.56 1.39 -0.71
N ASP A 172 -26.55 0.47 -0.64
CA ASP A 172 -26.40 -0.77 0.09
C ASP A 172 -25.27 -1.63 -0.48
N PHE A 173 -25.22 -1.75 -1.82
CA PHE A 173 -24.15 -2.47 -2.49
C PHE A 173 -22.79 -1.80 -2.26
N ALA A 174 -22.70 -0.46 -2.29
CA ALA A 174 -21.48 0.26 -1.97
C ALA A 174 -21.01 -0.05 -0.54
N THR A 175 -21.91 -0.04 0.43
CA THR A 175 -21.62 -0.35 1.83
C THR A 175 -21.08 -1.77 2.00
N ASP A 176 -21.67 -2.74 1.33
CA ASP A 176 -21.22 -4.14 1.35
C ASP A 176 -19.83 -4.30 0.68
N GLU A 177 -19.60 -3.60 -0.41
CA GLU A 177 -18.28 -3.59 -1.07
C GLU A 177 -17.21 -2.93 -0.17
N ILE A 178 -17.53 -1.87 0.58
CA ILE A 178 -16.63 -1.27 1.57
C ILE A 178 -16.25 -2.31 2.63
N LYS A 179 -17.23 -3.02 3.21
CA LYS A 179 -16.98 -4.10 4.19
C LYS A 179 -16.07 -5.18 3.59
N LYS A 180 -16.39 -5.66 2.41
CA LYS A 180 -15.64 -6.70 1.70
C LYS A 180 -14.20 -6.25 1.38
N ASN A 181 -14.03 -5.05 0.85
CA ASN A 181 -12.71 -4.53 0.47
C ASN A 181 -11.87 -4.19 1.70
N THR A 182 -12.47 -3.77 2.81
CA THR A 182 -11.78 -3.59 4.10
C THR A 182 -11.28 -4.93 4.66
N ARG A 183 -12.09 -6.00 4.60
CA ARG A 183 -11.65 -7.36 4.98
C ARG A 183 -10.49 -7.85 4.10
N ARG A 184 -10.55 -7.59 2.79
CA ARG A 184 -9.43 -7.90 1.87
C ARG A 184 -8.17 -7.10 2.19
N PHE A 185 -8.33 -5.84 2.58
CA PHE A 185 -7.22 -5.00 3.00
C PHE A 185 -6.56 -5.54 4.28
N ALA A 186 -7.35 -5.88 5.30
CA ALA A 186 -6.86 -6.50 6.54
C ALA A 186 -6.11 -7.81 6.27
N LYS A 187 -6.62 -8.66 5.36
CA LYS A 187 -5.92 -9.89 4.95
C LYS A 187 -4.56 -9.59 4.31
N ARG A 188 -4.47 -8.53 3.47
CA ARG A 188 -3.19 -8.12 2.88
C ARG A 188 -2.21 -7.61 3.92
N GLN A 189 -2.68 -6.84 4.92
CA GLN A 189 -1.85 -6.39 6.04
C GLN A 189 -1.26 -7.57 6.82
N LEU A 190 -2.09 -8.52 7.22
CA LEU A 190 -1.63 -9.74 7.92
C LEU A 190 -0.62 -10.53 7.09
N THR A 191 -0.87 -10.69 5.78
CA THR A 191 0.07 -11.37 4.87
C THR A 191 1.41 -10.64 4.79
N TRP A 192 1.40 -9.32 4.83
CA TRP A 192 2.61 -8.50 4.84
C TRP A 192 3.40 -8.69 6.14
N PHE A 193 2.75 -8.48 7.28
CA PHE A 193 3.42 -8.52 8.57
C PHE A 193 3.85 -9.93 9.00
N LYS A 194 3.17 -10.98 8.56
CA LYS A 194 3.63 -12.38 8.78
C LYS A 194 4.96 -12.72 8.09
N ARG A 195 5.42 -11.89 7.15
CA ARG A 195 6.76 -12.00 6.54
C ARG A 195 7.82 -11.21 7.30
N THR A 196 7.41 -10.34 8.21
CA THR A 196 8.33 -9.54 9.02
C THR A 196 8.94 -10.43 10.10
N VAL A 197 10.26 -10.39 10.21
CA VAL A 197 11.01 -11.21 11.19
C VAL A 197 10.90 -10.55 12.57
N ASN A 198 10.91 -11.38 13.62
CA ASN A 198 10.95 -10.94 15.02
C ASN A 198 9.71 -10.13 15.45
N VAL A 199 8.54 -10.42 14.92
CA VAL A 199 7.27 -9.86 15.41
C VAL A 199 6.79 -10.68 16.60
N ILE A 200 6.55 -10.00 17.71
CA ILE A 200 5.88 -10.58 18.89
C ILE A 200 4.37 -10.50 18.63
N TRP A 201 3.76 -11.63 18.34
CA TRP A 201 2.31 -11.68 18.09
C TRP A 201 1.56 -11.85 19.40
N VAL A 202 0.58 -10.98 19.63
CA VAL A 202 -0.27 -11.01 20.83
C VAL A 202 -1.74 -10.95 20.43
N ASP A 203 -2.58 -11.71 21.15
CA ASP A 203 -4.03 -11.59 20.96
C ASP A 203 -4.49 -10.17 21.33
N TYR A 204 -5.41 -9.61 20.54
CA TYR A 204 -5.90 -8.25 20.74
C TYR A 204 -6.59 -8.00 22.09
N LYS A 205 -6.97 -9.05 22.83
CA LYS A 205 -7.52 -9.01 24.18
C LYS A 205 -6.45 -9.14 25.28
N THR A 206 -5.18 -9.33 24.89
CA THR A 206 -4.11 -9.52 25.86
C THR A 206 -3.97 -8.29 26.74
N ASP A 207 -3.90 -8.49 28.05
CA ASP A 207 -3.65 -7.43 29.01
C ASP A 207 -2.30 -6.75 28.72
N LEU A 208 -2.30 -5.40 28.77
CA LEU A 208 -1.10 -4.60 28.51
C LEU A 208 0.08 -4.99 29.41
N ASN A 209 -0.18 -5.33 30.68
CA ASN A 209 0.87 -5.75 31.61
C ASN A 209 1.57 -7.04 31.19
N LYS A 210 0.88 -7.91 30.47
CA LYS A 210 1.49 -9.13 29.91
C LYS A 210 2.34 -8.84 28.69
N ILE A 211 2.05 -7.77 27.94
CA ILE A 211 2.82 -7.37 26.75
C ILE A 211 4.13 -6.70 27.15
N ILE A 212 4.12 -5.93 28.26
CA ILE A 212 5.28 -5.16 28.74
C ILE A 212 6.32 -6.07 29.40
N ASN A 213 5.90 -7.22 29.94
CA ASN A 213 6.77 -8.18 30.65
C ASN A 213 7.37 -9.26 29.71
N HIS A 214 7.19 -9.15 28.39
CA HIS A 214 7.83 -9.97 27.37
C HIS A 214 9.04 -9.24 26.78
#